data_c182e6ed323eca97d53e9ffd11880129
#
_entry.id   c182e6ed323eca97d53e9ffd11880129
#
_cell.length_a   1.000
_cell.length_b   1.000
_cell.length_c   1.000
_cell.angle_alpha   90.00
_cell.angle_beta   90.00
_cell.angle_gamma   90.00
#
_symmetry.space_group_name_H-M   'P 1'
#
loop_
_entity.id
_entity.type
_entity.pdbx_description
1 polymer ?
#
loop_
_entity_poly.entity_id
_entity_poly.type
_entity_poly.pdbx_seq_one_letter_code
_entity_poly.pdbx_strand_id
1 'polypeptide(L)'
;MVTVVLRFIYLLSIALWIGGMAFFSFLAAPSIFKVLTREMAGNVVADIFPKYYWQGIVCGVIALGTSCALGIRKRWNVLLIARTIIIAVMLIGVLYSVVVLQPKVQAVKAQITSFESLAPTDPLRLEFGRLHGRSFTVNAAVLLLGIVVWFITAFTMKI
;
A
#
# COMPACT_ATOMS: atom_id res chain seq x y z
N MET A 1 23.79 12.46 -16.69
CA MET A 1 24.01 11.44 -15.66
C MET A 1 22.99 11.53 -14.50
N VAL A 2 22.92 12.64 -13.76
CA VAL A 2 22.00 12.82 -12.61
C VAL A 2 20.51 12.52 -12.94
N THR A 3 19.99 13.00 -14.08
CA THR A 3 18.60 12.77 -14.47
C THR A 3 18.30 11.28 -14.73
N VAL A 4 19.27 10.54 -15.26
CA VAL A 4 19.13 9.09 -15.50
C VAL A 4 19.06 8.35 -14.15
N VAL A 5 19.92 8.69 -13.21
CA VAL A 5 19.92 8.11 -11.86
C VAL A 5 18.61 8.41 -11.13
N LEU A 6 18.12 9.66 -11.19
CA LEU A 6 16.82 10.02 -10.57
C LEU A 6 15.65 9.23 -11.20
N ARG A 7 15.65 9.04 -12.53
CA ARG A 7 14.64 8.22 -13.21
C ARG A 7 14.71 6.76 -12.76
N PHE A 8 15.91 6.20 -12.66
CA PHE A 8 16.11 4.83 -12.21
C PHE A 8 15.61 4.62 -10.79
N ILE A 9 16.00 5.50 -9.85
CA ILE A 9 15.55 5.43 -8.44
C ILE A 9 14.03 5.57 -8.36
N TYR A 10 13.43 6.49 -9.11
CA TYR A 10 12.00 6.67 -9.21
C TYR A 10 11.30 5.39 -9.68
N LEU A 11 11.74 4.83 -10.81
CA LEU A 11 11.14 3.62 -11.40
C LEU A 11 11.27 2.43 -10.46
N LEU A 12 12.45 2.24 -9.85
CA LEU A 12 12.68 1.17 -8.89
C LEU A 12 11.74 1.29 -7.68
N SER A 13 11.59 2.50 -7.13
CA SER A 13 10.71 2.73 -5.99
C SER A 13 9.25 2.41 -6.31
N ILE A 14 8.74 2.88 -7.46
CA ILE A 14 7.37 2.59 -7.89
C ILE A 14 7.19 1.09 -8.19
N ALA A 15 8.17 0.44 -8.83
CA ALA A 15 8.12 -0.98 -9.14
C ALA A 15 8.06 -1.84 -7.86
N LEU A 16 8.92 -1.54 -6.88
CA LEU A 16 8.92 -2.24 -5.58
C LEU A 16 7.63 -1.99 -4.80
N TRP A 17 7.12 -0.77 -4.81
CA TRP A 17 5.88 -0.44 -4.09
C TRP A 17 4.68 -1.18 -4.68
N ILE A 18 4.40 -0.97 -5.97
CA ILE A 18 3.22 -1.56 -6.63
C ILE A 18 3.38 -3.07 -6.78
N GLY A 19 4.58 -3.55 -7.12
CA GLY A 19 4.88 -4.98 -7.22
C GLY A 19 4.72 -5.70 -5.88
N GLY A 20 5.21 -5.13 -4.79
CA GLY A 20 5.01 -5.64 -3.43
C GLY A 20 3.53 -5.69 -3.04
N MET A 21 2.76 -4.64 -3.36
CA MET A 21 1.32 -4.61 -3.11
C MET A 21 0.59 -5.68 -3.92
N ALA A 22 0.87 -5.81 -5.20
CA ALA A 22 0.25 -6.79 -6.07
C ALA A 22 0.61 -8.22 -5.63
N PHE A 23 1.88 -8.49 -5.37
CA PHE A 23 2.35 -9.80 -4.88
C PHE A 23 1.66 -10.19 -3.58
N PHE A 24 1.63 -9.28 -2.61
CA PHE A 24 0.99 -9.58 -1.32
C PHE A 24 -0.51 -9.81 -1.48
N SER A 25 -1.22 -8.93 -2.22
CA SER A 25 -2.67 -8.97 -2.32
C SER A 25 -3.20 -10.16 -3.16
N PHE A 26 -2.51 -10.51 -4.25
CA PHE A 26 -3.01 -11.51 -5.19
C PHE A 26 -2.37 -12.90 -5.05
N LEU A 27 -1.18 -12.98 -4.45
CA LEU A 27 -0.45 -14.24 -4.31
C LEU A 27 -0.24 -14.63 -2.85
N ALA A 28 0.43 -13.79 -2.05
CA ALA A 28 0.85 -14.18 -0.71
C ALA A 28 -0.35 -14.35 0.24
N ALA A 29 -1.21 -13.34 0.39
CA ALA A 29 -2.33 -13.41 1.31
C ALA A 29 -3.32 -14.53 0.96
N PRO A 30 -3.79 -14.71 -0.30
CA PRO A 30 -4.64 -15.85 -0.64
C PRO A 30 -3.98 -17.21 -0.37
N SER A 31 -2.69 -17.36 -0.64
CA SER A 31 -1.96 -18.61 -0.38
C SER A 31 -1.85 -18.91 1.12
N ILE A 32 -1.56 -17.91 1.94
CA ILE A 32 -1.51 -18.02 3.41
C ILE A 32 -2.84 -18.50 3.96
N PHE A 33 -3.96 -17.87 3.55
CA PHE A 33 -5.30 -18.23 4.01
C PHE A 33 -5.82 -19.56 3.42
N LYS A 34 -5.24 -20.05 2.33
CA LYS A 34 -5.56 -21.37 1.76
C LYS A 34 -4.88 -22.50 2.50
N VAL A 35 -3.67 -22.29 3.01
CA VAL A 35 -2.82 -23.37 3.58
C VAL A 35 -2.96 -23.42 5.11
N LEU A 36 -3.15 -22.28 5.76
CA LEU A 36 -3.20 -22.18 7.22
C LEU A 36 -4.64 -22.04 7.74
N THR A 37 -4.87 -22.43 9.00
CA THR A 37 -6.11 -22.10 9.71
C THR A 37 -6.26 -20.57 9.76
N ARG A 38 -7.50 -20.09 9.88
CA ARG A 38 -7.81 -18.64 9.90
C ARG A 38 -7.01 -17.90 10.97
N GLU A 39 -6.82 -18.52 12.13
CA GLU A 39 -6.09 -17.94 13.25
C GLU A 39 -4.58 -17.84 12.94
N MET A 40 -3.98 -18.93 12.48
CA MET A 40 -2.56 -18.94 12.07
C MET A 40 -2.29 -17.98 10.92
N ALA A 41 -3.14 -17.99 9.90
CA ALA A 41 -3.05 -17.06 8.77
C ALA A 41 -3.12 -15.61 9.23
N GLY A 42 -4.06 -15.30 10.14
CA GLY A 42 -4.20 -13.97 10.73
C GLY A 42 -2.98 -13.53 11.54
N ASN A 43 -2.27 -14.45 12.19
CA ASN A 43 -1.03 -14.15 12.92
C ASN A 43 0.13 -13.89 11.97
N VAL A 44 0.30 -14.69 10.93
CA VAL A 44 1.32 -14.49 9.90
C VAL A 44 1.12 -13.16 9.18
N VAL A 45 -0.11 -12.84 8.79
CA VAL A 45 -0.42 -11.57 8.13
C VAL A 45 -0.20 -10.38 9.07
N ALA A 46 -0.52 -10.52 10.37
CA ALA A 46 -0.27 -9.49 11.36
C ALA A 46 1.23 -9.16 11.53
N ASP A 47 2.12 -10.17 11.40
CA ASP A 47 3.58 -9.96 11.42
C ASP A 47 4.09 -9.31 10.11
N ILE A 48 3.49 -9.65 8.97
CA ILE A 48 3.89 -9.09 7.67
C ILE A 48 3.47 -7.62 7.53
N PHE A 49 2.31 -7.21 8.02
CA PHE A 49 1.74 -5.88 7.78
C PHE A 49 2.64 -4.71 8.17
N PRO A 50 3.31 -4.67 9.33
CA PRO A 50 4.22 -3.58 9.65
C PRO A 50 5.36 -3.43 8.63
N LYS A 51 5.93 -4.54 8.17
CA LYS A 51 7.01 -4.59 7.17
C LYS A 51 6.51 -4.13 5.79
N TYR A 52 5.32 -4.59 5.40
CA TYR A 52 4.63 -4.21 4.17
C TYR A 52 4.33 -2.70 4.11
N TYR A 53 3.79 -2.11 5.17
CA TYR A 53 3.54 -0.68 5.23
C TYR A 53 4.82 0.13 5.26
N TRP A 54 5.84 -0.33 5.98
CA TRP A 54 7.15 0.32 6.01
C TRP A 54 7.78 0.37 4.60
N GLN A 55 7.73 -0.72 3.86
CA GLN A 55 8.15 -0.75 2.45
C GLN A 55 7.38 0.29 1.63
N GLY A 56 6.06 0.37 1.79
CA GLY A 56 5.23 1.36 1.09
C GLY A 56 5.61 2.80 1.42
N ILE A 57 5.88 3.11 2.70
CA ILE A 57 6.32 4.45 3.14
C ILE A 57 7.67 4.80 2.53
N VAL A 58 8.66 3.93 2.65
CA VAL A 58 10.01 4.16 2.12
C VAL A 58 9.98 4.38 0.62
N CYS A 59 9.33 3.47 -0.12
CA CYS A 59 9.19 3.59 -1.57
C CYS A 59 8.42 4.87 -1.96
N GLY A 60 7.34 5.19 -1.23
CA GLY A 60 6.53 6.38 -1.49
C GLY A 60 7.29 7.68 -1.28
N VAL A 61 8.07 7.79 -0.20
CA VAL A 61 8.92 8.97 0.07
C VAL A 61 9.99 9.14 -1.01
N ILE A 62 10.67 8.04 -1.38
CA ILE A 62 11.70 8.08 -2.44
C ILE A 62 11.08 8.43 -3.79
N ALA A 63 9.94 7.84 -4.15
CA ALA A 63 9.22 8.14 -5.38
C ALA A 63 8.75 9.59 -5.43
N LEU A 64 8.22 10.13 -4.33
CA LEU A 64 7.78 11.52 -4.24
C LEU A 64 8.96 12.49 -4.38
N GLY A 65 10.03 12.28 -3.61
CA GLY A 65 11.22 13.11 -3.65
C GLY A 65 11.90 13.12 -5.04
N THR A 66 12.05 11.95 -5.66
CA THR A 66 12.63 11.84 -7.01
C THR A 66 11.70 12.41 -8.09
N SER A 67 10.37 12.28 -7.94
CA SER A 67 9.41 12.93 -8.83
C SER A 67 9.50 14.46 -8.76
N CYS A 68 9.59 15.04 -7.55
CA CYS A 68 9.79 16.47 -7.35
C CYS A 68 11.12 16.95 -7.97
N ALA A 69 12.21 16.25 -7.72
CA ALA A 69 13.53 16.58 -8.28
C ALA A 69 13.51 16.55 -9.83
N LEU A 70 12.82 15.58 -10.43
CA LEU A 70 12.64 15.50 -11.88
C LEU A 70 11.77 16.65 -12.42
N GLY A 71 10.73 17.06 -11.70
CA GLY A 71 9.88 18.19 -12.05
C GLY A 71 10.65 19.51 -12.09
N ILE A 72 11.47 19.77 -11.08
CA ILE A 72 12.32 20.96 -11.00
C ILE A 72 13.32 20.99 -12.16
N ARG A 73 13.98 19.85 -12.47
CA ARG A 73 15.01 19.77 -13.52
C ARG A 73 14.47 19.83 -14.94
N LYS A 74 13.25 19.28 -15.19
CA LYS A 74 12.67 19.17 -16.53
C LYS A 74 11.64 20.24 -16.87
N ARG A 75 11.39 21.19 -15.96
CA ARG A 75 10.25 22.09 -15.92
C ARG A 75 8.91 21.30 -15.76
N TRP A 76 8.13 21.74 -14.80
CA TRP A 76 6.83 21.16 -14.51
C TRP A 76 5.89 21.24 -15.72
N ASN A 77 5.22 20.16 -16.02
CA ASN A 77 4.09 20.10 -16.93
C ASN A 77 2.92 19.39 -16.25
N VAL A 78 1.73 19.46 -16.83
CA VAL A 78 0.49 18.93 -16.23
C VAL A 78 0.62 17.45 -15.85
N LEU A 79 1.22 16.61 -16.68
CA LEU A 79 1.38 15.17 -16.40
C LEU A 79 2.35 14.91 -15.25
N LEU A 80 3.45 15.65 -15.15
CA LEU A 80 4.39 15.54 -14.04
C LEU A 80 3.76 16.00 -12.73
N ILE A 81 2.97 17.08 -12.76
CA ILE A 81 2.23 17.57 -11.59
C ILE A 81 1.20 16.52 -11.16
N ALA A 82 0.36 16.05 -12.08
CA ALA A 82 -0.66 15.05 -11.79
C ALA A 82 -0.04 13.78 -11.17
N ARG A 83 1.02 13.24 -11.78
CA ARG A 83 1.75 12.08 -11.26
C ARG A 83 2.27 12.32 -9.83
N THR A 84 2.87 13.47 -9.57
CA THR A 84 3.43 13.78 -8.24
C THR A 84 2.32 13.92 -7.19
N ILE A 85 1.19 14.54 -7.53
CA ILE A 85 0.02 14.63 -6.65
C ILE A 85 -0.54 13.24 -6.35
N ILE A 86 -0.68 12.37 -7.35
CA ILE A 86 -1.17 11.00 -7.14
C ILE A 86 -0.26 10.23 -6.20
N ILE A 87 1.07 10.33 -6.36
CA ILE A 87 2.03 9.68 -5.44
C ILE A 87 1.87 10.21 -4.01
N ALA A 88 1.66 11.52 -3.84
CA ALA A 88 1.41 12.11 -2.52
C ALA A 88 0.11 11.56 -1.89
N VAL A 89 -0.97 11.47 -2.67
CA VAL A 89 -2.25 10.88 -2.21
C VAL A 89 -2.09 9.41 -1.82
N MET A 90 -1.34 8.62 -2.61
CA MET A 90 -1.03 7.23 -2.29
C MET A 90 -0.27 7.13 -0.96
N LEU A 91 0.74 7.98 -0.74
CA LEU A 91 1.52 8.00 0.50
C LEU A 91 0.65 8.37 1.70
N ILE A 92 -0.25 9.35 1.57
CA ILE A 92 -1.23 9.71 2.59
C ILE A 92 -2.14 8.52 2.91
N GLY A 93 -2.60 7.76 1.91
CA GLY A 93 -3.40 6.55 2.10
C GLY A 93 -2.67 5.47 2.92
N VAL A 94 -1.38 5.25 2.66
CA VAL A 94 -0.55 4.32 3.44
C VAL A 94 -0.36 4.83 4.87
N LEU A 95 -0.03 6.11 5.05
CA LEU A 95 0.13 6.72 6.38
C LEU A 95 -1.17 6.64 7.19
N TYR A 96 -2.32 6.92 6.57
CA TYR A 96 -3.63 6.74 7.20
C TYR A 96 -3.86 5.29 7.63
N SER A 97 -3.48 4.32 6.80
CA SER A 97 -3.58 2.90 7.16
C SER A 97 -2.72 2.56 8.36
N VAL A 98 -1.48 3.06 8.43
CA VAL A 98 -0.55 2.79 9.54
C VAL A 98 -0.99 3.47 10.85
N VAL A 99 -1.35 4.75 10.76
CA VAL A 99 -1.58 5.56 11.97
C VAL A 99 -3.00 5.40 12.51
N VAL A 100 -3.98 5.17 11.63
CA VAL A 100 -5.40 5.17 12.04
C VAL A 100 -6.02 3.77 11.98
N LEU A 101 -5.88 3.06 10.85
CA LEU A 101 -6.60 1.80 10.66
C LEU A 101 -5.94 0.64 11.41
N GLN A 102 -4.63 0.49 11.30
CA GLN A 102 -3.91 -0.62 11.95
C GLN A 102 -4.05 -0.66 13.47
N PRO A 103 -3.88 0.44 14.23
CA PRO A 103 -4.09 0.41 15.67
C PRO A 103 -5.51 -0.04 16.05
N LYS A 104 -6.53 0.42 15.31
CA LYS A 104 -7.93 0.02 15.55
C LYS A 104 -8.16 -1.45 15.25
N VAL A 105 -7.62 -1.96 14.14
CA VAL A 105 -7.71 -3.39 13.79
C VAL A 105 -7.07 -4.25 14.86
N GLN A 106 -5.88 -3.86 15.34
CA GLN A 106 -5.16 -4.60 16.39
C GLN A 106 -5.90 -4.55 17.73
N ALA A 107 -6.45 -3.40 18.09
CA ALA A 107 -7.22 -3.24 19.35
C ALA A 107 -8.47 -4.14 19.36
N VAL A 108 -9.19 -4.24 18.25
CA VAL A 108 -10.35 -5.14 18.13
C VAL A 108 -9.89 -6.60 18.09
N LYS A 109 -8.82 -6.91 17.34
CA LYS A 109 -8.27 -8.28 17.27
C LYS A 109 -7.83 -8.80 18.64
N ALA A 110 -7.24 -7.95 19.47
CA ALA A 110 -6.77 -8.31 20.82
C ALA A 110 -7.91 -8.72 21.75
N GLN A 111 -9.16 -8.31 21.49
CA GLN A 111 -10.34 -8.68 22.26
C GLN A 111 -10.97 -10.01 21.78
N ILE A 112 -10.53 -10.52 20.64
CA ILE A 112 -11.07 -11.75 20.04
C ILE A 112 -10.15 -12.92 20.41
N THR A 113 -10.62 -13.81 21.27
CA THR A 113 -9.87 -15.01 21.67
C THR A 113 -9.84 -16.05 20.55
N SER A 114 -10.95 -16.25 19.84
CA SER A 114 -11.04 -17.13 18.68
C SER A 114 -12.14 -16.67 17.75
N PHE A 115 -11.81 -16.53 16.45
CA PHE A 115 -12.80 -16.17 15.43
C PHE A 115 -13.83 -17.28 15.15
N GLU A 116 -13.47 -18.52 15.46
CA GLU A 116 -14.35 -19.68 15.23
C GLU A 116 -15.43 -19.79 16.30
N SER A 117 -15.14 -19.36 17.53
CA SER A 117 -16.09 -19.38 18.64
C SER A 117 -17.09 -18.22 18.63
N LEU A 118 -16.81 -17.14 17.88
CA LEU A 118 -17.68 -15.98 17.79
C LEU A 118 -18.83 -16.20 16.80
N ALA A 119 -20.06 -15.89 17.22
CA ALA A 119 -21.21 -15.89 16.33
C ALA A 119 -20.98 -14.92 15.14
N PRO A 120 -21.54 -15.18 13.95
CA PRO A 120 -21.47 -14.26 12.82
C PRO A 120 -21.99 -12.84 13.13
N THR A 121 -22.94 -12.73 14.07
CA THR A 121 -23.57 -11.48 14.52
C THR A 121 -22.86 -10.81 15.69
N ASP A 122 -21.76 -11.39 16.18
CA ASP A 122 -21.02 -10.82 17.30
C ASP A 122 -20.49 -9.41 16.97
N PRO A 123 -20.69 -8.42 17.84
CA PRO A 123 -20.24 -7.04 17.61
C PRO A 123 -18.75 -6.90 17.31
N LEU A 124 -17.88 -7.67 17.98
CA LEU A 124 -16.42 -7.63 17.73
C LEU A 124 -16.07 -8.18 16.36
N ARG A 125 -16.75 -9.26 15.93
CA ARG A 125 -16.56 -9.85 14.61
C ARG A 125 -17.02 -8.90 13.50
N LEU A 126 -18.15 -8.21 13.69
CA LEU A 126 -18.66 -7.22 12.74
C LEU A 126 -17.73 -5.99 12.67
N GLU A 127 -17.27 -5.49 13.82
CA GLU A 127 -16.36 -4.35 13.88
C GLU A 127 -15.01 -4.67 13.21
N PHE A 128 -14.44 -5.86 13.49
CA PHE A 128 -13.23 -6.34 12.81
C PHE A 128 -13.43 -6.39 11.30
N GLY A 129 -14.54 -6.97 10.83
CA GLY A 129 -14.88 -7.06 9.40
C GLY A 129 -14.99 -5.67 8.74
N ARG A 130 -15.61 -4.70 9.43
CA ARG A 130 -15.74 -3.33 8.96
C ARG A 130 -14.38 -2.63 8.81
N LEU A 131 -13.54 -2.74 9.83
CA LEU A 131 -12.19 -2.16 9.82
C LEU A 131 -11.28 -2.82 8.77
N HIS A 132 -11.34 -4.15 8.66
CA HIS A 132 -10.61 -4.89 7.64
C HIS A 132 -11.05 -4.49 6.23
N GLY A 133 -12.36 -4.38 5.99
CA GLY A 133 -12.91 -3.91 4.72
C GLY A 133 -12.43 -2.50 4.34
N ARG A 134 -12.37 -1.58 5.31
CA ARG A 134 -11.80 -0.23 5.09
C ARG A 134 -10.32 -0.31 4.72
N SER A 135 -9.54 -1.12 5.43
CA SER A 135 -8.11 -1.32 5.10
C SER A 135 -7.92 -1.88 3.70
N PHE A 136 -8.75 -2.84 3.31
CA PHE A 136 -8.76 -3.39 1.95
C PHE A 136 -9.09 -2.32 0.90
N THR A 137 -10.12 -1.51 1.13
CA THR A 137 -10.52 -0.44 0.20
C THR A 137 -9.41 0.59 0.00
N VAL A 138 -8.75 1.03 1.07
CA VAL A 138 -7.62 1.97 0.97
C VAL A 138 -6.46 1.33 0.21
N ASN A 139 -6.13 0.08 0.51
CA ASN A 139 -5.06 -0.65 -0.18
C ASN A 139 -5.36 -0.82 -1.68
N ALA A 140 -6.58 -1.18 -2.04
CA ALA A 140 -7.02 -1.31 -3.43
C ALA A 140 -6.97 0.04 -4.16
N ALA A 141 -7.40 1.12 -3.52
CA ALA A 141 -7.32 2.47 -4.08
C ALA A 141 -5.87 2.89 -4.34
N VAL A 142 -4.95 2.65 -3.39
CA VAL A 142 -3.52 2.93 -3.56
C VAL A 142 -2.94 2.12 -4.72
N LEU A 143 -3.30 0.83 -4.84
CA LEU A 143 -2.83 -0.01 -5.95
C LEU A 143 -3.33 0.50 -7.30
N LEU A 144 -4.60 0.86 -7.42
CA LEU A 144 -5.18 1.40 -8.66
C LEU A 144 -4.55 2.74 -9.04
N LEU A 145 -4.36 3.64 -8.08
CA LEU A 145 -3.63 4.89 -8.29
C LEU A 145 -2.19 4.64 -8.73
N GLY A 146 -1.55 3.61 -8.19
CA GLY A 146 -0.21 3.19 -8.60
C GLY A 146 -0.15 2.76 -10.06
N ILE A 147 -1.15 2.04 -10.56
CA ILE A 147 -1.27 1.68 -11.99
C ILE A 147 -1.40 2.95 -12.84
N VAL A 148 -2.21 3.92 -12.40
CA VAL A 148 -2.35 5.22 -13.07
C VAL A 148 -1.01 5.97 -13.10
N VAL A 149 -0.26 5.97 -12.00
CA VAL A 149 1.09 6.56 -11.93
C VAL A 149 2.02 5.90 -12.95
N TRP A 150 1.97 4.58 -13.10
CA TRP A 150 2.79 3.87 -14.10
C TRP A 150 2.40 4.26 -15.51
N PHE A 151 1.10 4.33 -15.79
CA PHE A 151 0.61 4.76 -17.11
C PHE A 151 1.09 6.18 -17.45
N ILE A 152 0.94 7.16 -16.55
CA ILE A 152 1.45 8.52 -16.74
C ILE A 152 2.97 8.52 -16.92
N THR A 153 3.67 7.66 -16.18
CA THR A 153 5.13 7.54 -16.26
C THR A 153 5.59 7.08 -17.65
N ALA A 154 4.88 6.12 -18.26
CA ALA A 154 5.16 5.65 -19.61
C ALA A 154 5.07 6.78 -20.65
N PHE A 155 4.13 7.71 -20.50
CA PHE A 155 4.02 8.88 -21.37
C PHE A 155 5.08 9.96 -21.11
N THR A 156 5.49 10.15 -19.87
CA THR A 156 6.38 11.25 -19.48
C THR A 156 7.87 10.91 -19.54
N MET A 157 8.20 9.64 -19.48
CA MET A 157 9.58 9.15 -19.61
C MET A 157 9.82 8.61 -21.04
N LYS A 158 9.81 9.50 -22.04
CA LYS A 158 10.34 9.11 -23.36
C LYS A 158 11.79 8.64 -23.19
N ILE A 159 12.06 7.43 -23.63
CA ILE A 159 13.37 6.83 -23.74
C ILE A 159 14.16 7.58 -24.80
#